data_baa517bce04b44617bb48852cea6e2cd
#
_entry.id   baa517bce04b44617bb48852cea6e2cd
#
_cell.length_a   1.000
_cell.length_b   1.000
_cell.length_c   1.000
_cell.angle_alpha   90.00
_cell.angle_beta   90.00
_cell.angle_gamma   90.00
#
_symmetry.space_group_name_H-M   'P 1'
#
loop_
_entity.id
_entity.type
_entity.pdbx_description
1 polymer ?
#
loop_
_entity_poly.entity_id
_entity_poly.type
_entity_poly.pdbx_seq_one_letter_code
_entity_poly.pdbx_strand_id
1 'polypeptide(L)'
;NVTRELKHLIDTLHQNQMECVMEMYFEQEENQNLILDALRYWATEFRVDGFHLIGENVPITAIAQDLYLRRSKIFYQYIPEQLWKEKEHYPHLFVYNDEYLYTGRKLLNHQGGSLFEFGNQQKKQNKTVGFVNFMANNNGFTLADLFSYCEKHNEANGEENTDGSNYNFSINCGTEGKTSRKYVKELRRKHLYMALSMVFFAQGVPLLLAGDEALNSQQGNNNAYCQDNKIGWVNWKRNTGMEALQEF
;
A
#
# COMPACT_ATOMS: atom_id res chain seq x y z
N ASN A 1 -24.97 9.51 13.61
CA ASN A 1 -25.26 9.10 12.23
C ASN A 1 -23.93 8.94 11.50
N VAL A 2 -23.61 7.70 11.11
CA VAL A 2 -22.33 7.32 10.48
C VAL A 2 -21.99 8.21 9.27
N THR A 3 -22.94 8.51 8.41
CA THR A 3 -22.77 9.40 7.25
C THR A 3 -22.26 10.80 7.66
N ARG A 4 -22.82 11.36 8.73
CA ARG A 4 -22.41 12.68 9.22
C ARG A 4 -21.01 12.63 9.85
N GLU A 5 -20.70 11.56 10.54
CA GLU A 5 -19.40 11.36 11.16
C GLU A 5 -18.31 11.21 10.12
N LEU A 6 -18.57 10.45 9.04
CA LEU A 6 -17.64 10.30 7.92
C LEU A 6 -17.41 11.64 7.19
N LYS A 7 -18.47 12.41 6.90
CA LYS A 7 -18.33 13.76 6.32
C LYS A 7 -17.50 14.67 7.23
N HIS A 8 -17.72 14.62 8.55
CA HIS A 8 -16.93 15.40 9.49
C HIS A 8 -15.46 14.95 9.54
N LEU A 9 -15.19 13.64 9.44
CA LEU A 9 -13.81 13.14 9.33
C LEU A 9 -13.11 13.70 8.10
N ILE A 10 -13.75 13.62 6.92
CA ILE A 10 -13.18 14.13 5.66
C ILE A 10 -12.93 15.64 5.74
N ASP A 11 -13.90 16.41 6.28
CA ASP A 11 -13.71 17.85 6.49
C ASP A 11 -12.55 18.15 7.45
N THR A 12 -12.37 17.34 8.48
CA THR A 12 -11.23 17.48 9.41
C THR A 12 -9.89 17.21 8.74
N LEU A 13 -9.83 16.18 7.87
CA LEU A 13 -8.65 15.89 7.05
C LEU A 13 -8.31 17.07 6.15
N HIS A 14 -9.29 17.61 5.43
CA HIS A 14 -9.11 18.77 4.55
C HIS A 14 -8.63 20.02 5.31
N GLN A 15 -9.17 20.30 6.51
CA GLN A 15 -8.70 21.39 7.35
C GLN A 15 -7.23 21.26 7.76
N ASN A 16 -6.72 20.02 7.80
CA ASN A 16 -5.32 19.73 8.08
C ASN A 16 -4.49 19.49 6.80
N GLN A 17 -4.98 19.90 5.64
CA GLN A 17 -4.30 19.74 4.33
C GLN A 17 -4.01 18.28 3.95
N MET A 18 -4.83 17.37 4.44
CA MET A 18 -4.79 15.95 4.11
C MET A 18 -5.93 15.59 3.16
N GLU A 19 -5.66 14.70 2.23
CA GLU A 19 -6.64 14.15 1.32
C GLU A 19 -7.15 12.79 1.81
N CYS A 20 -8.38 12.45 1.45
CA CYS A 20 -9.00 11.17 1.75
C CYS A 20 -9.11 10.34 0.46
N VAL A 21 -8.42 9.20 0.43
CA VAL A 21 -8.52 8.21 -0.65
C VAL A 21 -9.23 6.98 -0.13
N MET A 22 -10.30 6.55 -0.81
CA MET A 22 -11.05 5.35 -0.45
C MET A 22 -10.58 4.15 -1.26
N GLU A 23 -10.33 3.03 -0.59
CA GLU A 23 -10.16 1.75 -1.25
C GLU A 23 -11.53 1.13 -1.55
N MET A 24 -11.76 0.72 -2.80
CA MET A 24 -13.01 0.12 -3.26
C MET A 24 -12.73 -1.13 -4.08
N TYR A 25 -13.31 -2.24 -3.63
CA TYR A 25 -13.25 -3.52 -4.32
C TYR A 25 -14.52 -3.72 -5.15
N PHE A 26 -14.35 -4.15 -6.41
CA PHE A 26 -15.43 -4.51 -7.32
C PHE A 26 -15.27 -5.93 -7.80
N GLU A 27 -16.35 -6.69 -7.70
CA GLU A 27 -16.39 -8.07 -8.20
C GLU A 27 -16.40 -8.10 -9.73
N GLN A 28 -16.04 -9.26 -10.29
CA GLN A 28 -15.88 -9.42 -11.74
C GLN A 28 -17.18 -9.17 -12.53
N GLU A 29 -18.34 -9.42 -11.93
CA GLU A 29 -19.65 -9.28 -12.56
C GLU A 29 -20.34 -7.93 -12.31
N GLU A 30 -19.66 -6.99 -11.64
CA GLU A 30 -20.23 -5.69 -11.33
C GLU A 30 -20.56 -4.88 -12.59
N ASN A 31 -21.71 -4.20 -12.54
CA ASN A 31 -22.15 -3.33 -13.62
C ASN A 31 -21.26 -2.08 -13.68
N GLN A 32 -20.60 -1.84 -14.81
CA GLN A 32 -19.69 -0.72 -15.00
C GLN A 32 -20.34 0.66 -14.76
N ASN A 33 -21.64 0.82 -15.08
CA ASN A 33 -22.36 2.06 -14.79
C ASN A 33 -22.55 2.25 -13.28
N LEU A 34 -22.81 1.15 -12.54
CA LEU A 34 -22.91 1.21 -11.08
C LEU A 34 -21.59 1.62 -10.45
N ILE A 35 -20.46 1.09 -10.97
CA ILE A 35 -19.12 1.50 -10.53
C ILE A 35 -18.92 3.01 -10.71
N LEU A 36 -19.22 3.53 -11.90
CA LEU A 36 -19.09 4.98 -12.18
C LEU A 36 -20.00 5.82 -11.27
N ASP A 37 -21.25 5.42 -11.10
CA ASP A 37 -22.20 6.15 -10.26
C ASP A 37 -21.81 6.11 -8.78
N ALA A 38 -21.26 4.99 -8.29
CA ALA A 38 -20.74 4.90 -6.94
C ALA A 38 -19.54 5.85 -6.74
N LEU A 39 -18.57 5.86 -7.66
CA LEU A 39 -17.42 6.75 -7.58
C LEU A 39 -17.82 8.22 -7.63
N ARG A 40 -18.73 8.59 -8.54
CA ARG A 40 -19.29 9.95 -8.63
C ARG A 40 -19.99 10.36 -7.34
N TYR A 41 -20.79 9.46 -6.76
CA TYR A 41 -21.51 9.69 -5.50
C TYR A 41 -20.52 10.00 -4.37
N TRP A 42 -19.48 9.19 -4.18
CA TRP A 42 -18.48 9.41 -3.14
C TRP A 42 -17.67 10.69 -3.37
N ALA A 43 -17.30 10.98 -4.61
CA ALA A 43 -16.56 12.19 -4.96
C ALA A 43 -17.40 13.47 -4.76
N THR A 44 -18.69 13.44 -5.10
CA THR A 44 -19.55 14.64 -5.04
C THR A 44 -20.21 14.84 -3.69
N GLU A 45 -20.76 13.77 -3.10
CA GLU A 45 -21.54 13.85 -1.87
C GLU A 45 -20.66 13.87 -0.61
N PHE A 46 -19.55 13.12 -0.62
CA PHE A 46 -18.61 13.03 0.51
C PHE A 46 -17.33 13.83 0.30
N ARG A 47 -17.08 14.31 -0.92
CA ARG A 47 -15.87 15.06 -1.27
C ARG A 47 -14.58 14.24 -1.05
N VAL A 48 -14.64 12.94 -1.33
CA VAL A 48 -13.48 12.06 -1.33
C VAL A 48 -12.54 12.49 -2.45
N ASP A 49 -11.24 12.59 -2.16
CA ASP A 49 -10.23 13.14 -3.08
C ASP A 49 -9.70 12.11 -4.07
N GLY A 50 -9.90 10.83 -3.80
CA GLY A 50 -9.45 9.78 -4.71
C GLY A 50 -9.94 8.40 -4.33
N PHE A 51 -9.59 7.43 -5.19
CA PHE A 51 -10.00 6.05 -5.06
C PHE A 51 -8.84 5.11 -5.38
N HIS A 52 -8.60 4.14 -4.53
CA HIS A 52 -7.82 2.96 -4.85
C HIS A 52 -8.79 1.86 -5.28
N LEU A 53 -8.75 1.52 -6.57
CA LEU A 53 -9.68 0.58 -7.17
C LEU A 53 -9.05 -0.80 -7.23
N ILE A 54 -9.80 -1.80 -6.78
CA ILE A 54 -9.39 -3.21 -6.79
C ILE A 54 -10.47 -4.01 -7.55
N GLY A 55 -10.05 -4.90 -8.43
CA GLY A 55 -10.92 -5.75 -9.23
C GLY A 55 -10.46 -5.83 -10.70
N GLU A 56 -10.90 -6.86 -11.40
CA GLU A 56 -10.45 -7.12 -12.79
C GLU A 56 -11.24 -6.34 -13.85
N ASN A 57 -12.51 -6.04 -13.59
CA ASN A 57 -13.43 -5.40 -14.54
C ASN A 57 -13.67 -3.91 -14.29
N VAL A 58 -12.73 -3.24 -13.64
CA VAL A 58 -12.82 -1.80 -13.42
C VAL A 58 -12.78 -1.06 -14.76
N PRO A 59 -13.80 -0.22 -15.10
CA PRO A 59 -13.86 0.49 -16.37
C PRO A 59 -12.92 1.72 -16.37
N ILE A 60 -11.60 1.47 -16.23
CA ILE A 60 -10.60 2.51 -15.99
C ILE A 60 -10.56 3.58 -17.08
N THR A 61 -10.81 3.21 -18.34
CA THR A 61 -10.86 4.18 -19.45
C THR A 61 -12.04 5.12 -19.30
N ALA A 62 -13.22 4.61 -18.94
CA ALA A 62 -14.41 5.44 -18.70
C ALA A 62 -14.23 6.34 -17.47
N ILE A 63 -13.60 5.81 -16.40
CA ILE A 63 -13.28 6.57 -15.18
C ILE A 63 -12.30 7.70 -15.50
N ALA A 64 -11.25 7.42 -16.29
CA ALA A 64 -10.24 8.41 -16.67
C ALA A 64 -10.83 9.59 -17.46
N GLN A 65 -11.85 9.34 -18.27
CA GLN A 65 -12.51 10.33 -19.14
C GLN A 65 -13.73 10.99 -18.48
N ASP A 66 -14.10 10.56 -17.27
CA ASP A 66 -15.27 11.07 -16.59
C ASP A 66 -15.07 12.50 -16.06
N LEU A 67 -15.99 13.41 -16.37
CA LEU A 67 -15.90 14.81 -16.01
C LEU A 67 -15.95 15.07 -14.50
N TYR A 68 -16.69 14.24 -13.75
CA TYR A 68 -16.81 14.35 -12.29
C TYR A 68 -15.58 13.79 -11.58
N LEU A 69 -14.93 12.77 -12.16
CA LEU A 69 -13.79 12.06 -11.56
C LEU A 69 -12.43 12.62 -12.00
N ARG A 70 -12.37 13.52 -12.98
CA ARG A 70 -11.10 14.10 -13.48
C ARG A 70 -10.26 14.86 -12.44
N ARG A 71 -10.86 15.21 -11.31
CA ARG A 71 -10.17 15.84 -10.16
C ARG A 71 -9.85 14.87 -9.03
N SER A 72 -10.39 13.65 -9.10
CA SER A 72 -10.15 12.61 -8.10
C SER A 72 -8.91 11.81 -8.49
N LYS A 73 -8.03 11.54 -7.53
CA LYS A 73 -6.86 10.68 -7.73
C LYS A 73 -7.32 9.23 -7.87
N ILE A 74 -6.94 8.57 -8.95
CA ILE A 74 -7.33 7.19 -9.25
C ILE A 74 -6.09 6.31 -9.19
N PHE A 75 -6.05 5.42 -8.24
CA PHE A 75 -4.99 4.42 -8.07
C PHE A 75 -5.51 3.08 -8.55
N TYR A 76 -4.81 2.49 -9.53
CA TYR A 76 -5.20 1.21 -10.09
C TYR A 76 -3.99 0.44 -10.61
N GLN A 77 -4.01 -0.88 -10.46
CA GLN A 77 -2.89 -1.75 -10.84
C GLN A 77 -2.71 -1.84 -12.37
N TYR A 78 -3.81 -1.90 -13.11
CA TYR A 78 -3.80 -2.21 -14.55
C TYR A 78 -4.31 -1.04 -15.40
N ILE A 79 -3.51 0.01 -15.54
CA ILE A 79 -3.86 1.12 -16.44
C ILE A 79 -3.51 0.72 -17.88
N PRO A 80 -4.50 0.69 -18.82
CA PRO A 80 -4.28 0.28 -20.20
C PRO A 80 -3.23 1.13 -20.92
N GLU A 81 -2.42 0.48 -21.75
CA GLU A 81 -1.32 1.13 -22.49
C GLU A 81 -1.80 2.29 -23.37
N GLN A 82 -3.04 2.26 -23.85
CA GLN A 82 -3.66 3.32 -24.63
C GLN A 82 -3.64 4.66 -23.87
N LEU A 83 -3.99 4.65 -22.59
CA LEU A 83 -4.00 5.86 -21.74
C LEU A 83 -2.59 6.42 -21.49
N TRP A 84 -1.53 5.63 -21.67
CA TRP A 84 -0.14 6.07 -21.53
C TRP A 84 0.39 6.75 -22.80
N LYS A 85 -0.17 6.40 -23.96
CA LYS A 85 0.29 6.82 -25.29
C LYS A 85 -0.57 7.94 -25.89
N GLU A 86 -1.72 8.23 -25.31
CA GLU A 86 -2.59 9.29 -25.79
C GLU A 86 -1.91 10.66 -25.64
N LYS A 87 -2.30 11.60 -26.51
CA LYS A 87 -1.86 13.00 -26.41
C LYS A 87 -2.49 13.70 -25.21
N GLU A 88 -3.62 13.18 -24.74
CA GLU A 88 -4.29 13.69 -23.56
C GLU A 88 -3.52 13.29 -22.31
N HIS A 89 -3.45 14.21 -21.39
CA HIS A 89 -2.74 14.05 -20.13
C HIS A 89 -3.73 13.69 -19.02
N TYR A 90 -3.52 12.57 -18.36
CA TYR A 90 -4.34 12.08 -17.24
C TYR A 90 -3.57 12.18 -15.91
N PRO A 91 -3.30 13.39 -15.39
CA PRO A 91 -2.46 13.58 -14.21
C PRO A 91 -3.08 13.03 -12.91
N HIS A 92 -4.34 12.63 -12.97
CA HIS A 92 -5.10 12.05 -11.87
C HIS A 92 -5.03 10.52 -11.81
N LEU A 93 -4.40 9.87 -12.81
CA LEU A 93 -4.21 8.42 -12.84
C LEU A 93 -2.86 8.04 -12.25
N PHE A 94 -2.87 7.01 -11.40
CA PHE A 94 -1.69 6.47 -10.75
C PHE A 94 -1.68 4.95 -10.85
N VAL A 95 -0.57 4.39 -11.35
CA VAL A 95 -0.32 2.94 -11.28
C VAL A 95 0.02 2.58 -9.83
N TYR A 96 -0.76 1.71 -9.22
CA TYR A 96 -0.44 1.05 -7.96
C TYR A 96 0.61 -0.03 -8.24
N ASN A 97 1.89 0.24 -7.93
CA ASN A 97 3.04 -0.44 -8.54
C ASN A 97 3.49 -1.65 -7.72
N ASP A 98 2.75 -2.77 -7.79
CA ASP A 98 3.13 -4.03 -7.13
C ASP A 98 4.48 -4.57 -7.60
N GLU A 99 4.87 -4.29 -8.85
CA GLU A 99 6.15 -4.72 -9.38
C GLU A 99 7.33 -4.08 -8.62
N TYR A 100 7.14 -2.85 -8.12
CA TYR A 100 8.12 -2.20 -7.24
C TYR A 100 8.30 -2.98 -5.95
N LEU A 101 7.20 -3.38 -5.29
CA LEU A 101 7.21 -4.16 -4.06
C LEU A 101 7.96 -5.49 -4.27
N TYR A 102 7.61 -6.24 -5.30
CA TYR A 102 8.19 -7.57 -5.51
C TYR A 102 9.68 -7.50 -5.89
N THR A 103 10.06 -6.62 -6.81
CA THR A 103 11.48 -6.47 -7.21
C THR A 103 12.32 -5.92 -6.06
N GLY A 104 11.80 -4.97 -5.31
CA GLY A 104 12.47 -4.39 -4.16
C GLY A 104 12.69 -5.42 -3.04
N ARG A 105 11.66 -6.16 -2.65
CA ARG A 105 11.75 -7.20 -1.62
C ARG A 105 12.71 -8.32 -2.02
N LYS A 106 12.63 -8.81 -3.26
CA LYS A 106 13.55 -9.84 -3.77
C LYS A 106 15.00 -9.39 -3.73
N LEU A 107 15.29 -8.15 -4.15
CA LEU A 107 16.62 -7.60 -4.10
C LEU A 107 17.12 -7.44 -2.65
N LEU A 108 16.32 -6.79 -1.80
CA LEU A 108 16.69 -6.46 -0.43
C LEU A 108 16.94 -7.71 0.43
N ASN A 109 16.16 -8.77 0.17
CA ASN A 109 16.21 -10.02 0.93
C ASN A 109 16.98 -11.16 0.24
N HIS A 110 17.75 -10.84 -0.82
CA HIS A 110 18.58 -11.79 -1.57
C HIS A 110 17.82 -13.00 -2.12
N GLN A 111 16.57 -12.77 -2.58
CA GLN A 111 15.70 -13.82 -3.12
C GLN A 111 15.56 -13.74 -4.65
N GLY A 112 16.67 -13.58 -5.36
CA GLY A 112 16.71 -13.59 -6.82
C GLY A 112 16.42 -12.24 -7.47
N GLY A 113 16.46 -11.14 -6.75
CA GLY A 113 16.26 -9.79 -7.29
C GLY A 113 17.48 -9.30 -8.08
N SER A 114 17.23 -8.52 -9.13
CA SER A 114 18.24 -7.89 -9.98
C SER A 114 18.35 -6.39 -9.67
N LEU A 115 19.57 -5.90 -9.47
CA LEU A 115 19.86 -4.46 -9.35
C LEU A 115 19.43 -3.67 -10.59
N PHE A 116 19.54 -4.27 -11.77
CA PHE A 116 19.11 -3.65 -13.02
C PHE A 116 17.59 -3.49 -13.07
N GLU A 117 16.85 -4.55 -12.76
CA GLU A 117 15.39 -4.51 -12.72
C GLU A 117 14.89 -3.51 -11.68
N PHE A 118 15.42 -3.57 -10.47
CA PHE A 118 15.04 -2.63 -9.43
C PHE A 118 15.44 -1.20 -9.78
N GLY A 119 16.63 -0.97 -10.38
CA GLY A 119 17.04 0.33 -10.87
C GLY A 119 16.11 0.91 -11.94
N ASN A 120 15.48 0.06 -12.75
CA ASN A 120 14.43 0.47 -13.68
C ASN A 120 13.14 0.86 -12.94
N GLN A 121 12.76 0.13 -11.91
CA GLN A 121 11.60 0.49 -11.07
C GLN A 121 11.84 1.80 -10.32
N GLN A 122 13.03 2.04 -9.80
CA GLN A 122 13.40 3.29 -9.11
C GLN A 122 13.22 4.54 -9.99
N LYS A 123 13.47 4.41 -11.28
CA LYS A 123 13.40 5.48 -12.27
C LYS A 123 12.08 5.51 -13.06
N LYS A 124 11.20 4.54 -12.79
CA LYS A 124 9.97 4.37 -13.56
C LYS A 124 9.04 5.55 -13.34
N GLN A 125 8.81 6.29 -14.39
CA GLN A 125 7.85 7.38 -14.42
C GLN A 125 7.34 7.58 -15.85
N ASN A 126 6.18 8.19 -15.97
CA ASN A 126 5.57 8.54 -17.23
C ASN A 126 5.05 9.98 -17.16
N LYS A 127 4.97 10.66 -18.31
CA LYS A 127 4.44 12.04 -18.39
C LYS A 127 2.92 12.10 -18.24
N THR A 128 2.24 11.02 -18.51
CA THR A 128 0.77 10.93 -18.55
C THR A 128 0.18 10.34 -17.27
N VAL A 129 0.87 9.36 -16.66
CA VAL A 129 0.38 8.59 -15.52
C VAL A 129 1.43 8.55 -14.43
N GLY A 130 1.03 8.75 -13.18
CA GLY A 130 1.91 8.63 -12.02
C GLY A 130 2.17 7.18 -11.62
N PHE A 131 3.14 6.96 -10.73
CA PHE A 131 3.43 5.66 -10.11
C PHE A 131 3.43 5.80 -8.59
N VAL A 132 2.83 4.84 -7.90
CA VAL A 132 2.85 4.74 -6.44
C VAL A 132 3.73 3.57 -6.05
N ASN A 133 4.80 3.84 -5.33
CA ASN A 133 5.82 2.87 -4.95
C ASN A 133 5.76 2.56 -3.45
N PHE A 134 5.83 1.29 -3.10
CA PHE A 134 5.73 0.82 -1.72
C PHE A 134 6.51 -0.48 -1.49
N MET A 135 6.85 -0.75 -0.25
CA MET A 135 7.49 -2.01 0.19
C MET A 135 6.58 -2.85 1.09
N ALA A 136 5.52 -2.24 1.62
CA ALA A 136 4.45 -2.89 2.36
C ALA A 136 3.11 -2.22 2.03
N ASN A 137 2.03 -2.96 2.13
CA ASN A 137 0.65 -2.49 1.99
C ASN A 137 -0.27 -3.31 2.90
N ASN A 138 -1.57 -3.05 2.86
CA ASN A 138 -2.57 -3.75 3.67
C ASN A 138 -2.77 -5.23 3.29
N ASN A 139 -2.23 -5.70 2.18
CA ASN A 139 -2.30 -7.08 1.71
C ASN A 139 -0.92 -7.75 1.76
N GLY A 140 -0.48 -8.13 2.94
CA GLY A 140 0.82 -8.74 3.14
C GLY A 140 1.44 -8.42 4.50
N PHE A 141 2.73 -8.67 4.64
CA PHE A 141 3.47 -8.30 5.85
C PHE A 141 3.61 -6.80 5.99
N THR A 142 3.49 -6.31 7.24
CA THR A 142 4.00 -4.98 7.62
C THR A 142 5.50 -4.88 7.35
N LEU A 143 6.04 -3.68 7.27
CA LEU A 143 7.47 -3.52 7.01
C LEU A 143 8.34 -4.14 8.12
N ALA A 144 7.88 -4.11 9.38
CA ALA A 144 8.57 -4.75 10.50
C ALA A 144 8.52 -6.29 10.42
N ASP A 145 7.40 -6.86 9.99
CA ASP A 145 7.23 -8.29 9.84
C ASP A 145 7.98 -8.84 8.63
N LEU A 146 8.13 -8.04 7.58
CA LEU A 146 8.93 -8.38 6.40
C LEU A 146 10.39 -8.77 6.74
N PHE A 147 10.94 -8.22 7.83
CA PHE A 147 12.30 -8.50 8.32
C PHE A 147 12.32 -9.32 9.61
N SER A 148 11.17 -9.85 10.02
CA SER A 148 11.03 -10.61 11.27
C SER A 148 10.51 -12.02 11.07
N TYR A 149 9.90 -12.31 9.93
CA TYR A 149 9.26 -13.59 9.63
C TYR A 149 9.65 -14.08 8.25
N CYS A 150 10.02 -15.37 8.14
CA CYS A 150 10.21 -16.02 6.84
C CYS A 150 8.89 -16.57 6.31
N GLU A 151 8.01 -17.02 7.19
CA GLU A 151 6.74 -17.64 6.86
C GLU A 151 5.57 -16.84 7.47
N LYS A 152 4.39 -16.96 6.88
CA LYS A 152 3.18 -16.37 7.42
C LYS A 152 2.67 -17.14 8.63
N HIS A 153 2.07 -16.42 9.56
CA HIS A 153 1.47 -16.94 10.80
C HIS A 153 0.01 -16.48 10.91
N ASN A 154 -0.84 -17.03 10.03
CA ASN A 154 -2.25 -16.67 9.93
C ASN A 154 -3.18 -17.61 10.72
N GLU A 155 -2.65 -18.46 11.59
CA GLU A 155 -3.42 -19.46 12.35
C GLU A 155 -4.58 -18.82 13.15
N ALA A 156 -4.37 -17.58 13.62
CA ALA A 156 -5.39 -16.82 14.35
C ALA A 156 -6.62 -16.43 13.48
N ASN A 157 -6.52 -16.54 12.17
CA ASN A 157 -7.63 -16.26 11.25
C ASN A 157 -8.63 -17.43 11.17
N GLY A 158 -8.28 -18.62 11.66
CA GLY A 158 -9.16 -19.79 11.66
C GLY A 158 -9.23 -20.53 10.32
N GLU A 159 -8.33 -20.24 9.38
CA GLU A 159 -8.25 -20.84 8.04
C GLU A 159 -7.03 -21.77 7.89
N GLU A 160 -6.55 -22.36 8.98
CA GLU A 160 -5.42 -23.30 9.02
C GLU A 160 -4.14 -22.76 8.32
N ASN A 161 -3.92 -21.43 8.38
CA ASN A 161 -2.81 -20.74 7.74
C ASN A 161 -2.78 -20.89 6.19
N THR A 162 -3.93 -21.16 5.56
CA THR A 162 -4.05 -21.30 4.10
C THR A 162 -4.28 -19.97 3.41
N ASP A 163 -4.87 -19.00 4.10
CA ASP A 163 -5.17 -17.65 3.63
C ASP A 163 -3.92 -16.76 3.49
N GLY A 164 -4.06 -15.64 2.81
CA GLY A 164 -2.98 -14.71 2.55
C GLY A 164 -1.91 -15.23 1.58
N SER A 165 -0.99 -14.35 1.19
CA SER A 165 0.03 -14.68 0.18
C SER A 165 1.15 -15.57 0.74
N ASN A 166 1.59 -16.54 -0.07
CA ASN A 166 2.81 -17.32 0.18
C ASN A 166 4.07 -16.63 -0.40
N TYR A 167 3.91 -15.57 -1.19
CA TYR A 167 5.00 -14.87 -1.89
C TYR A 167 5.38 -13.58 -1.18
N ASN A 168 5.86 -13.69 0.07
CA ASN A 168 6.19 -12.53 0.89
C ASN A 168 7.56 -11.93 0.57
N PHE A 169 8.49 -12.75 0.07
CA PHE A 169 9.89 -12.37 -0.16
C PHE A 169 10.53 -11.73 1.08
N SER A 170 10.25 -12.30 2.24
CA SER A 170 10.63 -11.80 3.56
C SER A 170 11.88 -12.51 4.10
N ILE A 171 12.46 -11.98 5.18
CA ILE A 171 13.60 -12.54 5.89
C ILE A 171 13.46 -12.33 7.39
N ASN A 172 13.78 -13.34 8.23
CA ASN A 172 13.71 -13.21 9.69
C ASN A 172 15.00 -12.66 10.34
N CYS A 173 16.02 -12.38 9.53
CA CYS A 173 17.34 -11.94 10.00
C CYS A 173 18.01 -12.90 11.02
N GLY A 174 17.71 -14.19 10.95
CA GLY A 174 18.29 -15.24 11.81
C GLY A 174 17.48 -15.60 13.05
N THR A 175 16.27 -15.07 13.23
CA THR A 175 15.36 -15.44 14.30
C THR A 175 13.93 -15.13 13.89
N GLU A 176 13.06 -16.12 13.91
CA GLU A 176 11.64 -15.95 13.62
C GLU A 176 10.95 -15.14 14.73
N GLY A 177 10.20 -14.11 14.36
CA GLY A 177 9.42 -13.28 15.28
C GLY A 177 10.25 -12.45 16.27
N LYS A 178 9.69 -12.23 17.45
CA LYS A 178 10.28 -11.39 18.50
C LYS A 178 11.59 -11.96 19.00
N THR A 179 12.60 -11.09 19.23
CA THR A 179 13.90 -11.50 19.73
C THR A 179 14.51 -10.47 20.68
N SER A 180 15.31 -10.96 21.64
CA SER A 180 16.16 -10.12 22.51
C SER A 180 17.58 -9.94 21.95
N ARG A 181 17.97 -10.70 20.92
CA ARG A 181 19.33 -10.69 20.34
C ARG A 181 19.65 -9.35 19.72
N LYS A 182 20.60 -8.63 20.29
CA LYS A 182 20.99 -7.27 19.86
C LYS A 182 21.39 -7.21 18.38
N TYR A 183 22.18 -8.18 17.92
CA TYR A 183 22.62 -8.28 16.53
C TYR A 183 21.42 -8.38 15.54
N VAL A 184 20.44 -9.25 15.85
CA VAL A 184 19.26 -9.44 14.99
C VAL A 184 18.43 -8.16 14.92
N LYS A 185 18.22 -7.49 16.06
CA LYS A 185 17.50 -6.20 16.10
C LYS A 185 18.20 -5.13 15.26
N GLU A 186 19.52 -5.06 15.34
CA GLU A 186 20.31 -4.10 14.57
C GLU A 186 20.23 -4.40 13.06
N LEU A 187 20.29 -5.69 12.67
CA LEU A 187 20.16 -6.10 11.28
C LEU A 187 18.77 -5.76 10.72
N ARG A 188 17.70 -6.06 11.46
CA ARG A 188 16.34 -5.68 11.09
C ARG A 188 16.18 -4.18 10.91
N ARG A 189 16.76 -3.37 11.81
CA ARG A 189 16.74 -1.92 11.72
C ARG A 189 17.40 -1.43 10.43
N LYS A 190 18.55 -1.99 10.06
CA LYS A 190 19.23 -1.67 8.79
C LYS A 190 18.35 -1.99 7.58
N HIS A 191 17.73 -3.16 7.55
CA HIS A 191 16.81 -3.52 6.47
C HIS A 191 15.59 -2.57 6.38
N LEU A 192 15.01 -2.17 7.52
CA LEU A 192 13.94 -1.17 7.58
C LEU A 192 14.37 0.16 6.95
N TYR A 193 15.51 0.69 7.35
CA TYR A 193 16.05 1.94 6.81
C TYR A 193 16.31 1.82 5.31
N MET A 194 16.88 0.70 4.86
CA MET A 194 17.10 0.45 3.43
C MET A 194 15.76 0.42 2.67
N ALA A 195 14.76 -0.28 3.16
CA ALA A 195 13.44 -0.36 2.53
C ALA A 195 12.76 1.02 2.43
N LEU A 196 12.79 1.82 3.50
CA LEU A 196 12.27 3.19 3.49
C LEU A 196 13.04 4.09 2.53
N SER A 197 14.38 4.02 2.55
CA SER A 197 15.21 4.76 1.59
C SER A 197 14.88 4.40 0.15
N MET A 198 14.67 3.11 -0.14
CA MET A 198 14.28 2.66 -1.47
C MET A 198 12.96 3.31 -1.92
N VAL A 199 11.97 3.41 -1.04
CA VAL A 199 10.68 4.04 -1.35
C VAL A 199 10.79 5.55 -1.50
N PHE A 200 11.47 6.23 -0.57
CA PHE A 200 11.51 7.70 -0.55
C PHE A 200 12.44 8.30 -1.62
N PHE A 201 13.47 7.57 -2.06
CA PHE A 201 14.35 8.03 -3.13
C PHE A 201 13.93 7.55 -4.53
N ALA A 202 12.84 6.78 -4.64
CA ALA A 202 12.27 6.43 -5.93
C ALA A 202 11.60 7.63 -6.62
N GLN A 203 11.61 7.64 -7.94
CA GLN A 203 10.75 8.55 -8.67
C GLN A 203 9.30 8.06 -8.58
N GLY A 204 8.37 8.99 -8.37
CA GLY A 204 6.96 8.65 -8.15
C GLY A 204 6.44 9.08 -6.78
N VAL A 205 5.34 8.51 -6.36
CA VAL A 205 4.67 8.82 -5.09
C VAL A 205 4.99 7.72 -4.08
N PRO A 206 5.62 8.05 -2.94
CA PRO A 206 5.83 7.06 -1.89
C PRO A 206 4.51 6.72 -1.18
N LEU A 207 4.30 5.44 -0.89
CA LEU A 207 3.20 4.95 -0.06
C LEU A 207 3.77 4.16 1.11
N LEU A 208 3.29 4.46 2.31
CA LEU A 208 3.58 3.73 3.54
C LEU A 208 2.32 3.08 4.07
N LEU A 209 2.43 1.85 4.56
CA LEU A 209 1.37 1.23 5.35
C LEU A 209 1.29 1.94 6.70
N ALA A 210 0.08 2.35 7.10
CA ALA A 210 -0.14 2.98 8.39
C ALA A 210 0.37 2.11 9.55
N GLY A 211 1.23 2.67 10.38
CA GLY A 211 1.90 1.96 11.46
C GLY A 211 3.33 1.51 11.14
N ASP A 212 3.77 1.49 9.89
CA ASP A 212 5.17 1.15 9.56
C ASP A 212 6.14 2.15 10.21
N GLU A 213 5.77 3.43 10.30
CA GLU A 213 6.48 4.48 11.01
C GLU A 213 6.51 4.28 12.54
N ALA A 214 5.65 3.41 13.05
CA ALA A 214 5.56 3.02 14.46
C ALA A 214 6.16 1.63 14.74
N LEU A 215 6.82 1.02 13.76
CA LEU A 215 7.33 -0.36 13.83
C LEU A 215 6.21 -1.38 14.10
N ASN A 216 5.04 -1.16 13.50
CA ASN A 216 3.89 -2.03 13.67
C ASN A 216 4.20 -3.45 13.21
N SER A 217 3.77 -4.43 14.01
CA SER A 217 3.90 -5.86 13.71
C SER A 217 2.55 -6.54 13.91
N GLN A 218 2.10 -7.24 12.90
CA GLN A 218 0.94 -8.13 12.93
C GLN A 218 1.33 -9.55 13.37
N GLN A 219 2.51 -9.69 14.00
CA GLN A 219 3.04 -10.93 14.56
C GLN A 219 3.20 -12.04 13.50
N GLY A 220 3.52 -11.65 12.25
CA GLY A 220 3.66 -12.57 11.13
C GLY A 220 2.34 -12.93 10.45
N ASN A 221 1.22 -12.36 10.89
CA ASN A 221 -0.04 -12.48 10.15
C ASN A 221 0.01 -11.51 8.95
N ASN A 222 -0.06 -12.05 7.73
CA ASN A 222 -0.01 -11.25 6.51
C ASN A 222 -1.39 -11.03 5.86
N ASN A 223 -2.46 -11.37 6.58
CA ASN A 223 -3.86 -11.22 6.15
C ASN A 223 -4.78 -10.91 7.34
N ALA A 224 -4.49 -9.85 8.07
CA ALA A 224 -5.13 -9.53 9.34
C ALA A 224 -6.58 -8.98 9.22
N TYR A 225 -7.27 -9.19 8.11
CA TYR A 225 -8.59 -8.62 7.80
C TYR A 225 -9.67 -8.90 8.86
N CYS A 226 -9.62 -10.07 9.52
CA CYS A 226 -10.59 -10.49 10.51
C CYS A 226 -10.11 -10.27 11.97
N GLN A 227 -8.98 -9.59 12.18
CA GLN A 227 -8.33 -9.45 13.49
C GLN A 227 -8.68 -8.11 14.15
N ASP A 228 -9.80 -8.06 14.88
CA ASP A 228 -10.11 -6.92 15.76
C ASP A 228 -9.48 -7.07 17.14
N ASN A 229 -8.14 -7.17 17.17
CA ASN A 229 -7.34 -7.38 18.37
C ASN A 229 -5.90 -6.85 18.17
N LYS A 230 -4.97 -7.23 19.07
CA LYS A 230 -3.57 -6.80 19.06
C LYS A 230 -2.78 -7.21 17.80
N ILE A 231 -3.29 -8.12 16.98
CA ILE A 231 -2.69 -8.46 15.68
C ILE A 231 -3.01 -7.36 14.67
N GLY A 232 -4.28 -6.94 14.56
CA GLY A 232 -4.71 -5.91 13.62
C GLY A 232 -4.53 -4.48 14.12
N TRP A 233 -4.46 -4.25 15.44
CA TRP A 233 -4.37 -2.89 15.99
C TRP A 233 -2.95 -2.33 15.90
N VAL A 234 -2.83 -1.08 15.48
CA VAL A 234 -1.57 -0.34 15.49
C VAL A 234 -1.31 0.21 16.89
N ASN A 235 -0.12 -0.06 17.42
CA ASN A 235 0.30 0.48 18.72
C ASN A 235 1.03 1.81 18.56
N TRP A 236 0.31 2.91 18.75
CA TRP A 236 0.85 4.26 18.66
C TRP A 236 1.65 4.75 19.87
N LYS A 237 1.88 3.87 20.86
CA LYS A 237 2.66 4.24 22.05
C LYS A 237 4.12 4.50 21.66
N ARG A 238 4.56 5.74 21.83
CA ARG A 238 5.94 6.16 21.54
C ARG A 238 6.98 5.32 22.27
N ASN A 239 8.04 4.99 21.56
CA ASN A 239 9.23 4.34 22.08
C ASN A 239 10.46 4.80 21.29
N THR A 240 11.65 4.57 21.83
CA THR A 240 12.91 5.03 21.23
C THR A 240 13.18 4.48 19.82
N GLY A 241 12.67 3.29 19.49
CA GLY A 241 12.82 2.71 18.16
C GLY A 241 11.95 3.43 17.13
N MET A 242 10.72 3.77 17.50
CA MET A 242 9.81 4.57 16.68
C MET A 242 10.34 5.99 16.48
N GLU A 243 10.80 6.64 17.55
CA GLU A 243 11.38 7.99 17.46
C GLU A 243 12.57 8.02 16.51
N ALA A 244 13.52 7.09 16.65
CA ALA A 244 14.67 6.99 15.76
C ALA A 244 14.32 6.69 14.30
N LEU A 245 13.20 5.98 14.04
CA LEU A 245 12.72 5.73 12.69
C LEU A 245 12.06 6.96 12.08
N GLN A 246 11.30 7.73 12.88
CA GLN A 246 10.64 8.96 12.44
C GLN A 246 11.62 10.12 12.20
N GLU A 247 12.76 10.12 12.90
CA GLU A 247 13.85 11.10 12.69
C GLU A 247 14.66 10.79 11.43
N PHE A 248 14.70 9.55 10.99
CA PHE A 248 15.38 9.09 9.77
C PHE A 248 14.63 9.54 8.51
#